data_5c2c06ab41e08f4e9e821bce25c2b1ad
#
_entry.id   5c2c06ab41e08f4e9e821bce25c2b1ad
#
_cell.length_a   1.000
_cell.length_b   1.000
_cell.length_c   1.000
_cell.angle_alpha   90.00
_cell.angle_beta   90.00
_cell.angle_gamma   90.00
#
_symmetry.space_group_name_H-M   'P 1'
#
loop_
_entity.id
_entity.type
_entity.pdbx_description
1 polymer ?
#
loop_
_entity_poly.entity_id
_entity_poly.type
_entity_poly.pdbx_seq_one_letter_code
_entity_poly.pdbx_strand_id
1 'polypeptide(L)'
;MLKLLKNMRRKEVLMVLLCTVLVAVQVYFDLRLPDYMTDLTTLIKTSGATADILSVGVKMLGCTLASAVLAVGCGYLAAKAASGFSFTVREKLFRHVMDIGSEEMQDFSVASLITRTTNDITQIQMIVAMGLQMMIKSPIMAVWAIIKILGKSWELSAVTAAFVVVICVTVITVMSICIPRFRIVQKLTDQINRVARENLTGINVVHAFNAEQYQNDKFNKPSLDMMNVQVKNQKLFALVQPTMMLGMNGLALTIYWLGAALVNNIALTDSAARLTMFSDVLVFSTYATYVVMSFMMLVMIFMLLPQAQVSAERINEVLERKANIREGSVSECKEHGTVEFKNVSFRYPHTSEDELSNISFRVNRGETLAVIGATGSGKTTLVSLIPRFYDATEGEVLVDGVNVRDYTFNTLYNKLGYVTQKAVLFAGSIRDNVYFGESETPADDEGLAQAVELSQAKEFVDKLPDGTQHHVAQMGRNMSGGQKQRLSIARALARKPEILVFDDSFSALDYRTDAKLREGLSKQLHDTTKIIVAQRISTIRHADKIVVLDRGEAVGIGTHEELMKNCDVYREIATSQLSAAELA
;
A
#
# COMPACT_ATOMS: atom_id res chain seq x y z
N MET A 1 7.74 6.11 12.12
CA MET A 1 6.47 6.82 12.40
C MET A 1 6.61 8.35 12.41
N LEU A 2 7.58 8.95 13.13
CA LEU A 2 7.77 10.42 13.17
C LEU A 2 7.94 11.08 11.80
N LYS A 3 8.61 10.41 10.82
CA LYS A 3 8.75 10.90 9.45
C LYS A 3 7.39 11.03 8.75
N LEU A 4 6.47 10.08 8.96
CA LEU A 4 5.13 10.14 8.39
C LEU A 4 4.29 11.24 9.00
N LEU A 5 4.38 11.47 10.31
CA LEU A 5 3.64 12.54 11.00
C LEU A 5 4.00 13.94 10.46
N LYS A 6 5.19 14.14 9.90
CA LYS A 6 5.55 15.39 9.21
C LYS A 6 4.67 15.69 7.98
N ASN A 7 3.97 14.70 7.45
CA ASN A 7 3.03 14.90 6.34
C ASN A 7 1.65 15.41 6.78
N MET A 8 1.43 15.66 8.08
CA MET A 8 0.18 16.29 8.56
C MET A 8 0.03 17.70 8.00
N ARG A 9 -1.17 18.00 7.51
CA ARG A 9 -1.54 19.34 7.06
C ARG A 9 -1.68 20.28 8.27
N ARG A 10 -1.48 21.57 8.09
CA ARG A 10 -1.62 22.57 9.17
C ARG A 10 -2.96 22.48 9.91
N LYS A 11 -4.05 22.16 9.20
CA LYS A 11 -5.39 21.96 9.79
C LYS A 11 -5.42 20.77 10.75
N GLU A 12 -4.77 19.67 10.41
CA GLU A 12 -4.69 18.46 11.24
C GLU A 12 -3.86 18.69 12.49
N VAL A 13 -2.72 19.39 12.35
CA VAL A 13 -1.89 19.81 13.48
C VAL A 13 -2.68 20.69 14.45
N LEU A 14 -3.46 21.65 13.94
CA LEU A 14 -4.32 22.49 14.77
C LEU A 14 -5.38 21.67 15.52
N MET A 15 -6.00 20.67 14.85
CA MET A 15 -6.95 19.76 15.49
C MET A 15 -6.30 18.94 16.61
N VAL A 16 -5.05 18.46 16.41
CA VAL A 16 -4.26 17.75 17.42
C VAL A 16 -3.98 18.64 18.63
N LEU A 17 -3.57 19.89 18.41
CA LEU A 17 -3.34 20.86 19.49
C LEU A 17 -4.63 21.16 20.24
N LEU A 18 -5.73 21.39 19.55
CA LEU A 18 -7.03 21.61 20.18
C LEU A 18 -7.48 20.38 20.97
N CYS A 19 -7.32 19.17 20.43
CA CYS A 19 -7.59 17.91 21.12
C CYS A 19 -6.76 17.81 22.42
N THR A 20 -5.48 18.19 22.38
CA THR A 20 -4.60 18.19 23.58
C THR A 20 -5.15 19.13 24.67
N VAL A 21 -5.60 20.33 24.30
CA VAL A 21 -6.21 21.27 25.24
C VAL A 21 -7.50 20.71 25.81
N LEU A 22 -8.39 20.16 24.95
CA LEU A 22 -9.66 19.58 25.41
C LEU A 22 -9.43 18.41 26.38
N VAL A 23 -8.44 17.54 26.10
CA VAL A 23 -8.06 16.43 27.02
C VAL A 23 -7.57 16.97 28.35
N ALA A 24 -6.74 18.01 28.36
CA ALA A 24 -6.25 18.60 29.62
C ALA A 24 -7.41 19.19 30.46
N VAL A 25 -8.34 19.89 29.80
CA VAL A 25 -9.55 20.41 30.46
C VAL A 25 -10.47 19.28 30.93
N GLN A 26 -10.61 18.22 30.14
CA GLN A 26 -11.37 17.03 30.53
C GLN A 26 -10.79 16.39 31.79
N VAL A 27 -9.46 16.17 31.84
CA VAL A 27 -8.79 15.61 33.02
C VAL A 27 -8.95 16.51 34.23
N TYR A 28 -8.95 17.84 34.06
CA TYR A 28 -9.25 18.76 35.13
C TYR A 28 -10.63 18.51 35.76
N PHE A 29 -11.68 18.36 34.95
CA PHE A 29 -13.03 18.05 35.43
C PHE A 29 -13.11 16.65 36.06
N ASP A 30 -12.46 15.64 35.46
CA ASP A 30 -12.43 14.28 36.00
C ASP A 30 -11.82 14.26 37.41
N LEU A 31 -10.74 15.02 37.63
CA LEU A 31 -10.04 15.08 38.92
C LEU A 31 -10.66 16.04 39.95
N ARG A 32 -11.64 16.89 39.55
CA ARG A 32 -12.43 17.69 40.48
C ARG A 32 -13.56 16.87 41.15
N LEU A 33 -13.97 15.80 40.52
CA LEU A 33 -15.08 14.97 41.04
C LEU A 33 -14.77 14.38 42.42
N PRO A 34 -13.56 13.78 42.66
CA PRO A 34 -13.20 13.32 43.99
C PRO A 34 -13.12 14.46 45.05
N ASP A 35 -12.68 15.67 44.66
CA ASP A 35 -12.63 16.81 45.58
C ASP A 35 -14.07 17.15 46.10
N TYR A 36 -15.07 17.20 45.23
CA TYR A 36 -16.48 17.39 45.62
C TYR A 36 -17.02 16.24 46.47
N MET A 37 -16.52 15.01 46.36
CA MET A 37 -16.86 13.91 47.26
C MET A 37 -16.43 14.19 48.70
N THR A 38 -15.27 14.87 48.89
CA THR A 38 -14.84 15.33 50.21
C THR A 38 -15.84 16.32 50.79
N ASP A 39 -16.20 17.34 50.03
CA ASP A 39 -17.19 18.36 50.44
C ASP A 39 -18.52 17.73 50.82
N LEU A 40 -19.04 16.82 49.96
CA LEU A 40 -20.31 16.11 50.19
C LEU A 40 -20.29 15.28 51.48
N THR A 41 -19.19 14.50 51.66
CA THR A 41 -19.04 13.66 52.87
C THR A 41 -18.97 14.51 54.15
N THR A 42 -18.32 15.66 54.10
CA THR A 42 -18.24 16.61 55.20
C THR A 42 -19.61 17.20 55.54
N LEU A 43 -20.36 17.67 54.52
CA LEU A 43 -21.71 18.25 54.70
C LEU A 43 -22.71 17.24 55.25
N ILE A 44 -22.70 15.99 54.81
CA ILE A 44 -23.60 14.94 55.31
C ILE A 44 -23.33 14.69 56.78
N LYS A 45 -22.07 14.65 57.23
CA LYS A 45 -21.71 14.36 58.63
C LYS A 45 -21.87 15.56 59.58
N THR A 46 -21.73 16.77 59.10
CA THR A 46 -21.97 17.99 59.88
C THR A 46 -23.45 18.41 59.92
N SER A 47 -24.34 17.53 59.46
CA SER A 47 -25.79 17.82 59.39
C SER A 47 -26.08 19.09 58.60
N GLY A 48 -25.33 19.33 57.51
CA GLY A 48 -25.50 20.47 56.60
C GLY A 48 -26.94 20.53 56.04
N ALA A 49 -27.38 21.71 55.63
CA ALA A 49 -28.70 21.89 55.06
C ALA A 49 -28.84 21.05 53.78
N THR A 50 -29.98 20.45 53.54
CA THR A 50 -30.28 19.64 52.35
C THR A 50 -30.00 20.41 51.05
N ALA A 51 -30.20 21.74 51.08
CA ALA A 51 -29.88 22.62 49.95
C ALA A 51 -28.37 22.65 49.58
N ASP A 52 -27.49 22.63 50.61
CA ASP A 52 -26.04 22.63 50.38
C ASP A 52 -25.58 21.29 49.80
N ILE A 53 -26.11 20.18 50.31
CA ILE A 53 -25.86 18.83 49.78
C ILE A 53 -26.28 18.74 48.30
N LEU A 54 -27.48 19.25 47.99
CA LEU A 54 -27.99 19.27 46.61
C LEU A 54 -27.13 20.16 45.71
N SER A 55 -26.66 21.30 46.20
CA SER A 55 -25.78 22.20 45.43
C SER A 55 -24.47 21.54 45.03
N VAL A 56 -23.83 20.78 45.92
CA VAL A 56 -22.63 20.01 45.62
C VAL A 56 -22.93 18.89 44.61
N GLY A 57 -24.07 18.20 44.77
CA GLY A 57 -24.54 17.20 43.80
C GLY A 57 -24.73 17.76 42.40
N VAL A 58 -25.31 18.96 42.26
CA VAL A 58 -25.45 19.66 40.97
C VAL A 58 -24.06 20.02 40.37
N LYS A 59 -23.12 20.48 41.20
CA LYS A 59 -21.75 20.75 40.73
C LYS A 59 -21.07 19.48 40.22
N MET A 60 -21.20 18.35 40.92
CA MET A 60 -20.68 17.05 40.48
C MET A 60 -21.30 16.62 39.15
N LEU A 61 -22.62 16.75 39.00
CA LEU A 61 -23.33 16.45 37.76
C LEU A 61 -22.82 17.35 36.61
N GLY A 62 -22.67 18.65 36.90
CA GLY A 62 -22.11 19.62 35.93
C GLY A 62 -20.70 19.26 35.46
N CYS A 63 -19.81 18.87 36.39
CA CYS A 63 -18.45 18.41 36.04
C CYS A 63 -18.47 17.13 35.17
N THR A 64 -19.35 16.17 35.51
CA THR A 64 -19.45 14.92 34.74
C THR A 64 -19.98 15.17 33.33
N LEU A 65 -21.00 16.01 33.19
CA LEU A 65 -21.56 16.41 31.90
C LEU A 65 -20.50 17.19 31.07
N ALA A 66 -19.81 18.12 31.68
CA ALA A 66 -18.71 18.85 31.02
C ALA A 66 -17.60 17.90 30.52
N SER A 67 -17.16 16.97 31.36
CA SER A 67 -16.18 15.94 30.97
C SER A 67 -16.70 15.09 29.81
N ALA A 68 -17.97 14.65 29.86
CA ALA A 68 -18.57 13.86 28.78
C ALA A 68 -18.61 14.61 27.43
N VAL A 69 -19.04 15.88 27.44
CA VAL A 69 -19.04 16.73 26.23
C VAL A 69 -17.64 16.92 25.67
N LEU A 70 -16.66 17.18 26.55
CA LEU A 70 -15.27 17.33 26.15
C LEU A 70 -14.68 16.02 25.58
N ALA A 71 -15.05 14.86 26.14
CA ALA A 71 -14.66 13.55 25.65
C ALA A 71 -15.18 13.31 24.22
N VAL A 72 -16.46 13.63 23.96
CA VAL A 72 -17.08 13.53 22.62
C VAL A 72 -16.39 14.48 21.65
N GLY A 73 -16.16 15.72 22.06
CA GLY A 73 -15.44 16.73 21.24
C GLY A 73 -14.01 16.28 20.88
N CYS A 74 -13.29 15.75 21.86
CA CYS A 74 -11.95 15.19 21.66
C CYS A 74 -11.99 13.98 20.72
N GLY A 75 -12.93 13.06 20.90
CA GLY A 75 -13.11 11.90 20.02
C GLY A 75 -13.38 12.30 18.57
N TYR A 76 -14.26 13.29 18.36
CA TYR A 76 -14.53 13.81 17.03
C TYR A 76 -13.30 14.45 16.37
N LEU A 77 -12.57 15.30 17.10
CA LEU A 77 -11.36 15.95 16.58
C LEU A 77 -10.25 14.94 16.28
N ALA A 78 -10.04 13.96 17.16
CA ALA A 78 -9.06 12.90 16.96
C ALA A 78 -9.37 12.04 15.73
N ALA A 79 -10.64 11.63 15.57
CA ALA A 79 -11.09 10.87 14.41
C ALA A 79 -10.93 11.67 13.11
N LYS A 80 -11.29 12.94 13.11
CA LYS A 80 -11.18 13.84 11.95
C LYS A 80 -9.72 14.11 11.57
N ALA A 81 -8.85 14.34 12.55
CA ALA A 81 -7.41 14.53 12.34
C ALA A 81 -6.75 13.25 11.80
N ALA A 82 -7.06 12.08 12.39
CA ALA A 82 -6.53 10.80 11.95
C ALA A 82 -7.00 10.43 10.52
N SER A 83 -8.27 10.68 10.19
CA SER A 83 -8.81 10.42 8.85
C SER A 83 -8.22 11.37 7.80
N GLY A 84 -8.07 12.66 8.12
CA GLY A 84 -7.42 13.64 7.25
C GLY A 84 -5.96 13.29 6.97
N PHE A 85 -5.23 12.93 8.01
CA PHE A 85 -3.84 12.44 7.89
C PHE A 85 -3.75 11.17 7.03
N SER A 86 -4.61 10.18 7.28
CA SER A 86 -4.70 8.94 6.49
C SER A 86 -4.97 9.22 5.01
N PHE A 87 -5.89 10.13 4.71
CA PHE A 87 -6.17 10.59 3.34
C PHE A 87 -4.92 11.17 2.68
N THR A 88 -4.23 12.09 3.36
CA THR A 88 -3.03 12.75 2.84
C THR A 88 -1.90 11.75 2.56
N VAL A 89 -1.68 10.79 3.47
CA VAL A 89 -0.66 9.75 3.28
C VAL A 89 -1.04 8.84 2.11
N ARG A 90 -2.32 8.44 1.99
CA ARG A 90 -2.80 7.59 0.90
C ARG A 90 -2.67 8.29 -0.46
N GLU A 91 -3.09 9.54 -0.55
CA GLU A 91 -2.94 10.36 -1.76
C GLU A 91 -1.48 10.46 -2.17
N LYS A 92 -0.60 10.81 -1.22
CA LYS A 92 0.84 10.96 -1.49
C LYS A 92 1.49 9.63 -1.89
N LEU A 93 1.14 8.54 -1.21
CA LEU A 93 1.68 7.21 -1.52
C LEU A 93 1.21 6.74 -2.90
N PHE A 94 -0.08 6.89 -3.21
CA PHE A 94 -0.62 6.49 -4.51
C PHE A 94 0.00 7.29 -5.65
N ARG A 95 0.08 8.62 -5.51
CA ARG A 95 0.74 9.48 -6.50
C ARG A 95 2.19 9.07 -6.70
N HIS A 96 2.92 8.86 -5.61
CA HIS A 96 4.32 8.45 -5.69
C HIS A 96 4.52 7.08 -6.38
N VAL A 97 3.62 6.12 -6.13
CA VAL A 97 3.63 4.81 -6.84
C VAL A 97 3.38 4.99 -8.35
N MET A 98 2.59 5.99 -8.76
CA MET A 98 2.40 6.29 -10.19
C MET A 98 3.61 7.00 -10.83
N ASP A 99 4.38 7.75 -10.03
CA ASP A 99 5.54 8.52 -10.49
C ASP A 99 6.84 7.70 -10.53
N ILE A 100 6.93 6.58 -9.80
CA ILE A 100 8.10 5.69 -9.85
C ILE A 100 8.09 4.84 -11.12
N GLY A 101 9.28 4.58 -11.67
CA GLY A 101 9.45 3.84 -12.93
C GLY A 101 9.24 2.33 -12.82
N SER A 102 9.30 1.67 -13.98
CA SER A 102 9.20 0.20 -14.07
C SER A 102 10.32 -0.52 -13.32
N GLU A 103 11.49 0.09 -13.23
CA GLU A 103 12.66 -0.42 -12.54
C GLU A 103 12.39 -0.55 -11.02
N GLU A 104 11.97 0.53 -10.40
CA GLU A 104 11.71 0.57 -8.95
C GLU A 104 10.48 -0.25 -8.56
N MET A 105 9.51 -0.36 -9.47
CA MET A 105 8.33 -1.19 -9.25
C MET A 105 8.67 -2.68 -9.11
N GLN A 106 9.78 -3.15 -9.67
CA GLN A 106 10.22 -4.56 -9.52
C GLN A 106 10.65 -4.91 -8.09
N ASP A 107 11.09 -3.91 -7.30
CA ASP A 107 11.44 -4.12 -5.89
C ASP A 107 10.22 -4.41 -5.02
N PHE A 108 9.01 -4.11 -5.50
CA PHE A 108 7.77 -4.27 -4.76
C PHE A 108 6.79 -5.19 -5.50
N SER A 109 6.23 -6.18 -4.80
CA SER A 109 5.11 -6.90 -5.37
C SER A 109 3.83 -6.05 -5.36
N VAL A 110 2.99 -6.18 -6.37
CA VAL A 110 1.68 -5.49 -6.45
C VAL A 110 0.84 -5.74 -5.19
N ALA A 111 0.82 -6.98 -4.68
CA ALA A 111 0.10 -7.33 -3.44
C ALA A 111 0.64 -6.55 -2.22
N SER A 112 1.96 -6.35 -2.15
CA SER A 112 2.60 -5.55 -1.09
C SER A 112 2.19 -4.08 -1.19
N LEU A 113 2.19 -3.48 -2.38
CA LEU A 113 1.78 -2.09 -2.58
C LEU A 113 0.30 -1.87 -2.24
N ILE A 114 -0.58 -2.82 -2.60
CA ILE A 114 -2.00 -2.79 -2.20
C ILE A 114 -2.13 -2.80 -0.68
N THR A 115 -1.41 -3.68 0.02
CA THR A 115 -1.45 -3.76 1.49
C THR A 115 -0.93 -2.46 2.13
N ARG A 116 0.13 -1.87 1.59
CA ARG A 116 0.71 -0.59 2.07
C ARG A 116 -0.24 0.59 1.87
N THR A 117 -0.98 0.63 0.76
CA THR A 117 -1.94 1.71 0.47
C THR A 117 -3.27 1.56 1.20
N THR A 118 -3.59 0.37 1.70
CA THR A 118 -4.87 0.07 2.39
C THR A 118 -4.66 -0.23 3.86
N ASN A 119 -4.23 -1.44 4.19
CA ASN A 119 -4.17 -1.94 5.56
C ASN A 119 -3.16 -1.19 6.43
N ASP A 120 -1.93 -0.96 5.93
CA ASP A 120 -0.89 -0.30 6.71
C ASP A 120 -1.29 1.14 7.07
N ILE A 121 -1.92 1.87 6.14
CA ILE A 121 -2.45 3.21 6.41
C ILE A 121 -3.59 3.16 7.43
N THR A 122 -4.48 2.17 7.34
CA THR A 122 -5.59 2.00 8.30
C THR A 122 -5.08 1.70 9.71
N GLN A 123 -4.04 0.88 9.83
CA GLN A 123 -3.35 0.62 11.10
C GLN A 123 -2.80 1.91 11.73
N ILE A 124 -2.12 2.73 10.92
CA ILE A 124 -1.57 4.02 11.38
C ILE A 124 -2.72 4.97 11.77
N GLN A 125 -3.79 5.04 10.97
CA GLN A 125 -4.97 5.87 11.28
C GLN A 125 -5.57 5.51 12.64
N MET A 126 -5.74 4.21 12.91
CA MET A 126 -6.29 3.72 14.19
C MET A 126 -5.41 4.13 15.36
N ILE A 127 -4.10 3.97 15.22
CA ILE A 127 -3.15 4.33 16.29
C ILE A 127 -3.06 5.85 16.49
N VAL A 128 -3.14 6.65 15.43
CA VAL A 128 -3.20 8.11 15.56
C VAL A 128 -4.50 8.52 16.28
N ALA A 129 -5.65 7.95 15.91
CA ALA A 129 -6.94 8.27 16.54
C ALA A 129 -6.98 7.88 18.03
N MET A 130 -6.57 6.64 18.36
CA MET A 130 -6.50 6.16 19.74
C MET A 130 -5.36 6.81 20.53
N GLY A 131 -4.21 6.96 19.89
CA GLY A 131 -3.01 7.55 20.49
C GLY A 131 -3.23 8.98 20.93
N LEU A 132 -3.89 9.81 20.12
CA LEU A 132 -4.20 11.20 20.49
C LEU A 132 -5.03 11.30 21.76
N GLN A 133 -5.96 10.37 21.98
CA GLN A 133 -6.75 10.37 23.21
C GLN A 133 -5.97 9.78 24.39
N MET A 134 -5.41 8.59 24.23
CA MET A 134 -4.81 7.83 25.32
C MET A 134 -3.40 8.33 25.69
N MET A 135 -2.54 8.64 24.71
CA MET A 135 -1.16 9.10 24.95
C MET A 135 -1.11 10.48 25.61
N ILE A 136 -2.11 11.31 25.36
CA ILE A 136 -2.19 12.65 25.96
C ILE A 136 -2.87 12.56 27.32
N LYS A 137 -4.03 11.87 27.41
CA LYS A 137 -4.81 11.77 28.63
C LYS A 137 -4.06 11.06 29.76
N SER A 138 -3.40 9.95 29.45
CA SER A 138 -2.78 9.07 30.43
C SER A 138 -1.64 9.76 31.24
N PRO A 139 -0.62 10.41 30.62
CA PRO A 139 0.41 11.09 31.40
C PRO A 139 -0.13 12.27 32.23
N ILE A 140 -1.04 13.06 31.64
CA ILE A 140 -1.64 14.21 32.34
C ILE A 140 -2.41 13.73 33.57
N MET A 141 -3.23 12.69 33.40
CA MET A 141 -4.03 12.11 34.48
C MET A 141 -3.14 11.47 35.56
N ALA A 142 -2.08 10.71 35.15
CA ALA A 142 -1.14 10.11 36.09
C ALA A 142 -0.43 11.16 36.93
N VAL A 143 0.21 12.15 36.28
CA VAL A 143 0.98 13.20 36.98
C VAL A 143 0.07 13.99 37.92
N TRP A 144 -1.09 14.41 37.48
CA TRP A 144 -2.00 15.20 38.27
C TRP A 144 -2.59 14.41 39.46
N ALA A 145 -3.01 13.16 39.23
CA ALA A 145 -3.48 12.26 40.28
C ALA A 145 -2.37 11.98 41.34
N ILE A 146 -1.11 11.75 40.90
CA ILE A 146 0.03 11.57 41.79
C ILE A 146 0.26 12.82 42.65
N ILE A 147 0.23 14.02 42.07
CA ILE A 147 0.37 15.29 42.83
C ILE A 147 -0.71 15.41 43.91
N LYS A 148 -1.97 15.04 43.55
CA LYS A 148 -3.09 15.04 44.52
C LYS A 148 -2.93 14.02 45.64
N ILE A 149 -2.33 12.86 45.38
CA ILE A 149 -2.08 11.80 46.37
C ILE A 149 -0.98 12.20 47.35
N LEU A 150 0.16 12.69 46.82
CA LEU A 150 1.33 13.05 47.64
C LEU A 150 1.04 14.14 48.68
N GLY A 151 0.04 14.99 48.43
CA GLY A 151 -0.40 16.03 49.34
C GLY A 151 -1.26 15.56 50.51
N LYS A 152 -1.69 14.27 50.56
CA LYS A 152 -2.63 13.78 51.60
C LYS A 152 -1.99 12.87 52.66
N SER A 153 -1.39 11.75 52.26
CA SER A 153 -0.77 10.76 53.15
C SER A 153 0.38 10.06 52.45
N TRP A 154 1.54 10.01 53.10
CA TRP A 154 2.73 9.35 52.55
C TRP A 154 2.60 7.82 52.61
N GLU A 155 1.94 7.27 53.67
CA GLU A 155 1.75 5.83 53.87
C GLU A 155 0.87 5.23 52.76
N LEU A 156 -0.26 5.89 52.47
CA LEU A 156 -1.18 5.45 51.38
C LEU A 156 -0.55 5.64 50.01
N SER A 157 0.27 6.68 49.83
CA SER A 157 1.02 6.92 48.60
C SER A 157 2.09 5.83 48.35
N ALA A 158 2.80 5.39 49.39
CA ALA A 158 3.75 4.29 49.29
C ALA A 158 3.09 2.96 48.89
N VAL A 159 1.93 2.67 49.47
CA VAL A 159 1.11 1.50 49.06
C VAL A 159 0.70 1.58 47.59
N THR A 160 0.19 2.73 47.15
CA THR A 160 -0.19 2.93 45.76
C THR A 160 0.97 2.71 44.81
N ALA A 161 2.15 3.27 45.16
CA ALA A 161 3.37 3.07 44.37
C ALA A 161 3.80 1.58 44.33
N ALA A 162 3.70 0.85 45.45
CA ALA A 162 3.99 -0.59 45.47
C ALA A 162 3.08 -1.40 44.52
N PHE A 163 1.75 -1.14 44.52
CA PHE A 163 0.82 -1.80 43.62
C PHE A 163 1.11 -1.43 42.16
N VAL A 164 1.38 -0.17 41.83
CA VAL A 164 1.77 0.26 40.49
C VAL A 164 3.03 -0.47 40.02
N VAL A 165 4.05 -0.58 40.86
CA VAL A 165 5.29 -1.31 40.56
C VAL A 165 4.97 -2.79 40.27
N VAL A 166 4.17 -3.45 41.11
CA VAL A 166 3.77 -4.87 40.87
C VAL A 166 3.08 -5.03 39.53
N ILE A 167 2.12 -4.15 39.19
CA ILE A 167 1.43 -4.18 37.90
C ILE A 167 2.44 -3.98 36.75
N CYS A 168 3.30 -2.96 36.84
CA CYS A 168 4.29 -2.68 35.82
C CYS A 168 5.27 -3.84 35.63
N VAL A 169 5.80 -4.41 36.72
CA VAL A 169 6.71 -5.59 36.67
C VAL A 169 6.02 -6.77 36.01
N THR A 170 4.76 -7.07 36.37
CA THR A 170 4.00 -8.18 35.75
C THR A 170 3.84 -7.95 34.24
N VAL A 171 3.41 -6.76 33.83
CA VAL A 171 3.21 -6.45 32.42
C VAL A 171 4.53 -6.51 31.64
N ILE A 172 5.59 -5.89 32.16
CA ILE A 172 6.91 -5.90 31.51
C ILE A 172 7.42 -7.34 31.37
N THR A 173 7.26 -8.17 32.41
CA THR A 173 7.67 -9.59 32.37
C THR A 173 6.90 -10.37 31.31
N VAL A 174 5.57 -10.25 31.30
CA VAL A 174 4.74 -10.92 30.29
C VAL A 174 5.11 -10.46 28.88
N MET A 175 5.27 -9.16 28.67
CA MET A 175 5.64 -8.61 27.35
C MET A 175 7.03 -9.06 26.91
N SER A 176 8.03 -9.05 27.80
CA SER A 176 9.38 -9.53 27.50
C SER A 176 9.42 -10.98 27.03
N ILE A 177 8.55 -11.81 27.59
CA ILE A 177 8.42 -13.23 27.20
C ILE A 177 7.62 -13.38 25.90
N CYS A 178 6.59 -12.57 25.69
CA CYS A 178 5.69 -12.70 24.54
C CYS A 178 6.26 -12.08 23.25
N ILE A 179 7.00 -10.97 23.31
CA ILE A 179 7.57 -10.30 22.13
C ILE A 179 8.39 -11.23 21.23
N PRO A 180 9.37 -12.00 21.72
CA PRO A 180 10.11 -12.92 20.87
C PRO A 180 9.24 -14.03 20.28
N ARG A 181 8.20 -14.47 21.00
CA ARG A 181 7.25 -15.49 20.52
C ARG A 181 6.33 -14.93 19.43
N PHE A 182 5.96 -13.67 19.45
CA PHE A 182 5.24 -13.04 18.33
C PHE A 182 6.02 -13.10 17.02
N ARG A 183 7.35 -12.97 17.06
CA ARG A 183 8.19 -13.15 15.88
C ARG A 183 8.14 -14.58 15.34
N ILE A 184 8.04 -15.58 16.23
CA ILE A 184 7.88 -16.98 15.83
C ILE A 184 6.50 -17.18 15.18
N VAL A 185 5.43 -16.66 15.80
CA VAL A 185 4.08 -16.69 15.24
C VAL A 185 4.06 -16.07 13.85
N GLN A 186 4.73 -14.91 13.65
CA GLN A 186 4.81 -14.27 12.33
C GLN A 186 5.47 -15.17 11.29
N LYS A 187 6.62 -15.80 11.62
CA LYS A 187 7.29 -16.73 10.70
C LYS A 187 6.42 -17.94 10.34
N LEU A 188 5.68 -18.48 11.31
CA LEU A 188 4.76 -19.61 11.08
C LEU A 188 3.56 -19.17 10.23
N THR A 189 3.04 -17.96 10.45
CA THR A 189 1.98 -17.37 9.60
C THR A 189 2.45 -17.21 8.15
N ASP A 190 3.67 -16.71 7.92
CA ASP A 190 4.24 -16.59 6.59
C ASP A 190 4.42 -17.96 5.91
N GLN A 191 4.81 -18.98 6.68
CA GLN A 191 4.92 -20.36 6.19
C GLN A 191 3.56 -20.95 5.80
N ILE A 192 2.53 -20.77 6.65
CA ILE A 192 1.15 -21.20 6.38
C ILE A 192 0.63 -20.51 5.11
N ASN A 193 0.81 -19.18 5.00
CA ASN A 193 0.38 -18.41 3.84
C ASN A 193 1.07 -18.87 2.55
N ARG A 194 2.36 -19.22 2.61
CA ARG A 194 3.09 -19.78 1.47
C ARG A 194 2.51 -21.11 1.03
N VAL A 195 2.31 -22.06 1.96
CA VAL A 195 1.72 -23.37 1.65
C VAL A 195 0.30 -23.22 1.09
N ALA A 196 -0.53 -22.36 1.70
CA ALA A 196 -1.88 -22.10 1.21
C ALA A 196 -1.88 -21.52 -0.21
N ARG A 197 -0.98 -20.57 -0.50
CA ARG A 197 -0.85 -19.96 -1.84
C ARG A 197 -0.39 -21.01 -2.87
N GLU A 198 0.61 -21.84 -2.54
CA GLU A 198 1.06 -22.93 -3.40
C GLU A 198 -0.10 -23.87 -3.74
N ASN A 199 -0.88 -24.28 -2.73
CA ASN A 199 -2.02 -25.16 -2.91
C ASN A 199 -3.13 -24.53 -3.77
N LEU A 200 -3.52 -23.28 -3.48
CA LEU A 200 -4.58 -22.62 -4.24
C LEU A 200 -4.17 -22.35 -5.70
N THR A 201 -2.90 -22.04 -5.94
CA THR A 201 -2.39 -21.83 -7.30
C THR A 201 -2.28 -23.15 -8.06
N GLY A 202 -1.88 -24.22 -7.37
CA GLY A 202 -1.66 -25.55 -7.95
C GLY A 202 -2.78 -26.57 -7.66
N ILE A 203 -4.01 -26.13 -7.35
CA ILE A 203 -5.07 -27.03 -6.89
C ILE A 203 -5.38 -28.16 -7.88
N ASN A 204 -5.36 -27.87 -9.18
CA ASN A 204 -5.56 -28.88 -10.22
C ASN A 204 -4.44 -29.92 -10.23
N VAL A 205 -3.21 -29.51 -9.92
CA VAL A 205 -2.07 -30.44 -9.83
C VAL A 205 -2.21 -31.33 -8.60
N VAL A 206 -2.62 -30.74 -7.46
CA VAL A 206 -2.87 -31.52 -6.22
C VAL A 206 -3.89 -32.62 -6.47
N HIS A 207 -5.02 -32.30 -7.12
CA HIS A 207 -6.05 -33.29 -7.47
C HIS A 207 -5.60 -34.28 -8.54
N ALA A 208 -4.89 -33.80 -9.59
CA ALA A 208 -4.44 -34.68 -10.67
C ALA A 208 -3.45 -35.75 -10.19
N PHE A 209 -2.69 -35.47 -9.12
CA PHE A 209 -1.69 -36.37 -8.55
C PHE A 209 -2.13 -37.01 -7.23
N ASN A 210 -3.41 -36.85 -6.80
CA ASN A 210 -3.96 -37.39 -5.54
C ASN A 210 -3.08 -37.05 -4.32
N ALA A 211 -2.62 -35.77 -4.26
CA ALA A 211 -1.64 -35.30 -3.29
C ALA A 211 -2.28 -34.52 -2.12
N GLU A 212 -3.60 -34.59 -1.93
CA GLU A 212 -4.35 -33.84 -0.92
C GLU A 212 -3.84 -34.15 0.50
N GLN A 213 -3.60 -35.42 0.81
CA GLN A 213 -3.12 -35.81 2.15
C GLN A 213 -1.72 -35.24 2.43
N TYR A 214 -0.83 -35.33 1.46
CA TYR A 214 0.53 -34.75 1.56
C TYR A 214 0.47 -33.21 1.81
N GLN A 215 -0.39 -32.51 1.09
CA GLN A 215 -0.54 -31.08 1.26
C GLN A 215 -1.23 -30.69 2.58
N ASN A 216 -2.19 -31.50 3.04
CA ASN A 216 -2.81 -31.34 4.36
C ASN A 216 -1.77 -31.49 5.48
N ASP A 217 -0.90 -32.50 5.42
CA ASP A 217 0.15 -32.71 6.41
C ASP A 217 1.17 -31.58 6.40
N LYS A 218 1.54 -31.08 5.20
CA LYS A 218 2.42 -29.93 5.00
C LYS A 218 1.84 -28.64 5.59
N PHE A 219 0.51 -28.46 5.54
CA PHE A 219 -0.21 -27.33 6.12
C PHE A 219 -0.42 -27.47 7.64
N ASN A 220 -0.78 -28.68 8.10
CA ASN A 220 -1.13 -28.94 9.49
C ASN A 220 0.05 -28.77 10.44
N LYS A 221 1.27 -29.16 10.02
CA LYS A 221 2.46 -29.06 10.87
C LYS A 221 2.73 -27.61 11.33
N PRO A 222 2.93 -26.61 10.46
CA PRO A 222 3.14 -25.23 10.89
C PRO A 222 1.90 -24.64 11.58
N SER A 223 0.69 -25.10 11.27
CA SER A 223 -0.54 -24.68 11.92
C SER A 223 -0.59 -25.14 13.39
N LEU A 224 -0.22 -26.39 13.67
CA LEU A 224 -0.10 -26.92 15.03
C LEU A 224 1.01 -26.22 15.82
N ASP A 225 2.16 -25.97 15.20
CA ASP A 225 3.26 -25.24 15.83
C ASP A 225 2.82 -23.82 16.20
N MET A 226 2.12 -23.14 15.31
CA MET A 226 1.56 -21.80 15.57
C MET A 226 0.54 -21.85 16.71
N MET A 227 -0.38 -22.81 16.72
CA MET A 227 -1.34 -23.01 17.80
C MET A 227 -0.63 -23.17 19.14
N ASN A 228 0.40 -24.02 19.22
CA ASN A 228 1.15 -24.27 20.45
C ASN A 228 1.84 -23.00 20.99
N VAL A 229 2.43 -22.19 20.11
CA VAL A 229 3.05 -20.92 20.50
C VAL A 229 1.99 -19.90 20.94
N GLN A 230 0.88 -19.81 20.21
CA GLN A 230 -0.24 -18.92 20.56
C GLN A 230 -0.89 -19.30 21.90
N VAL A 231 -1.13 -20.60 22.17
CA VAL A 231 -1.67 -21.05 23.46
C VAL A 231 -0.73 -20.66 24.61
N LYS A 232 0.59 -20.82 24.44
CA LYS A 232 1.55 -20.36 25.45
C LYS A 232 1.50 -18.86 25.69
N ASN A 233 1.36 -18.05 24.64
CA ASN A 233 1.20 -16.60 24.75
C ASN A 233 -0.13 -16.24 25.44
N GLN A 234 -1.24 -16.86 25.04
CA GLN A 234 -2.56 -16.60 25.64
C GLN A 234 -2.62 -16.98 27.12
N LYS A 235 -1.97 -18.07 27.54
CA LYS A 235 -1.84 -18.42 28.97
C LYS A 235 -1.13 -17.34 29.78
N LEU A 236 -0.10 -16.70 29.20
CA LEU A 236 0.60 -15.58 29.87
C LEU A 236 -0.26 -14.32 29.88
N PHE A 237 -0.90 -13.98 28.77
CA PHE A 237 -1.83 -12.86 28.72
C PHE A 237 -3.03 -13.02 29.65
N ALA A 238 -3.51 -14.25 29.83
CA ALA A 238 -4.61 -14.54 30.75
C ALA A 238 -4.28 -14.20 32.21
N LEU A 239 -2.99 -14.10 32.58
CA LEU A 239 -2.56 -13.66 33.93
C LEU A 239 -2.64 -12.13 34.10
N VAL A 240 -2.58 -11.36 33.02
CA VAL A 240 -2.52 -9.88 33.09
C VAL A 240 -3.82 -9.33 33.67
N GLN A 241 -4.99 -9.76 33.16
CA GLN A 241 -6.27 -9.22 33.61
C GLN A 241 -6.60 -9.52 35.08
N PRO A 242 -6.44 -10.76 35.60
CA PRO A 242 -6.60 -11.03 37.02
C PRO A 242 -5.60 -10.25 37.90
N THR A 243 -4.34 -10.12 37.46
CA THR A 243 -3.34 -9.31 38.20
C THR A 243 -3.74 -7.85 38.28
N MET A 244 -4.24 -7.29 37.18
CA MET A 244 -4.75 -5.91 37.18
C MET A 244 -5.97 -5.76 38.08
N MET A 245 -6.91 -6.71 38.04
CA MET A 245 -8.11 -6.69 38.88
C MET A 245 -7.77 -6.85 40.37
N LEU A 246 -6.86 -7.77 40.70
CA LEU A 246 -6.31 -7.92 42.04
C LEU A 246 -5.56 -6.65 42.47
N GLY A 247 -4.78 -6.05 41.55
CA GLY A 247 -4.09 -4.79 41.80
C GLY A 247 -5.06 -3.65 42.17
N MET A 248 -6.13 -3.47 41.38
CA MET A 248 -7.12 -2.41 41.65
C MET A 248 -7.92 -2.69 42.95
N ASN A 249 -8.51 -3.88 43.08
CA ASN A 249 -9.33 -4.21 44.24
C ASN A 249 -8.48 -4.40 45.51
N GLY A 250 -7.28 -5.00 45.39
CA GLY A 250 -6.33 -5.13 46.48
C GLY A 250 -5.80 -3.80 46.96
N LEU A 251 -5.53 -2.86 46.02
CA LEU A 251 -5.18 -1.49 46.39
C LEU A 251 -6.30 -0.80 47.16
N ALA A 252 -7.53 -0.87 46.65
CA ALA A 252 -8.69 -0.29 47.31
C ALA A 252 -8.90 -0.87 48.73
N LEU A 253 -8.84 -2.21 48.86
CA LEU A 253 -8.94 -2.90 50.15
C LEU A 253 -7.84 -2.46 51.11
N THR A 254 -6.58 -2.39 50.64
CA THR A 254 -5.44 -2.00 51.45
C THR A 254 -5.55 -0.53 51.90
N ILE A 255 -6.00 0.37 51.00
CA ILE A 255 -6.25 1.77 51.31
C ILE A 255 -7.34 1.92 52.39
N TYR A 256 -8.47 1.18 52.27
CA TYR A 256 -9.51 1.22 53.29
C TYR A 256 -9.07 0.62 54.63
N TRP A 257 -8.31 -0.48 54.62
CA TRP A 257 -7.83 -1.14 55.82
C TRP A 257 -6.81 -0.25 56.55
N LEU A 258 -5.77 0.23 55.87
CA LEU A 258 -4.79 1.16 56.45
C LEU A 258 -5.45 2.50 56.84
N GLY A 259 -6.37 3.00 55.99
CA GLY A 259 -7.14 4.21 56.29
C GLY A 259 -7.93 4.06 57.57
N ALA A 260 -8.61 2.93 57.78
CA ALA A 260 -9.33 2.65 59.02
C ALA A 260 -8.41 2.62 60.25
N ALA A 261 -7.21 2.01 60.09
CA ALA A 261 -6.20 2.01 61.15
C ALA A 261 -5.70 3.42 61.48
N LEU A 262 -5.43 4.25 60.46
CA LEU A 262 -5.00 5.65 60.61
C LEU A 262 -6.12 6.49 61.30
N VAL A 263 -7.38 6.31 60.92
CA VAL A 263 -8.53 6.97 61.59
C VAL A 263 -8.66 6.54 63.04
N ASN A 264 -8.43 5.24 63.35
CA ASN A 264 -8.50 4.73 64.73
C ASN A 264 -7.39 5.26 65.62
N ASN A 265 -6.21 5.57 65.09
CA ASN A 265 -5.10 6.16 65.82
C ASN A 265 -5.33 7.63 66.24
N ILE A 266 -6.32 8.30 65.66
CA ILE A 266 -6.70 9.66 66.05
C ILE A 266 -7.53 9.59 67.33
N ALA A 267 -7.26 10.48 68.29
CA ALA A 267 -7.96 10.52 69.57
C ALA A 267 -9.47 10.57 69.41
N LEU A 268 -10.20 9.84 70.25
CA LEU A 268 -11.68 9.76 70.22
C LEU A 268 -12.32 11.15 70.46
N THR A 269 -11.63 12.05 71.14
CA THR A 269 -12.05 13.42 71.43
C THR A 269 -11.99 14.35 70.22
N ASP A 270 -11.20 14.00 69.18
CA ASP A 270 -11.06 14.82 67.98
C ASP A 270 -11.89 14.25 66.83
N SER A 271 -13.21 14.42 66.92
CA SER A 271 -14.18 13.95 65.93
C SER A 271 -13.96 14.62 64.55
N ALA A 272 -13.47 15.87 64.55
CA ALA A 272 -13.23 16.62 63.30
C ALA A 272 -12.08 16.05 62.51
N ALA A 273 -10.93 15.78 63.16
CA ALA A 273 -9.75 15.15 62.53
C ALA A 273 -10.07 13.74 62.00
N ARG A 274 -10.85 12.94 62.75
CA ARG A 274 -11.28 11.61 62.31
C ARG A 274 -12.17 11.68 61.05
N LEU A 275 -13.06 12.65 60.99
CA LEU A 275 -13.94 12.86 59.84
C LEU A 275 -13.13 13.26 58.61
N THR A 276 -12.21 14.21 58.76
CA THR A 276 -11.32 14.65 57.66
C THR A 276 -10.50 13.48 57.13
N MET A 277 -9.87 12.70 58.00
CA MET A 277 -9.09 11.53 57.61
C MET A 277 -9.93 10.47 56.88
N PHE A 278 -11.15 10.22 57.37
CA PHE A 278 -12.11 9.31 56.68
C PHE A 278 -12.44 9.79 55.27
N SER A 279 -12.74 11.08 55.09
CA SER A 279 -13.03 11.68 53.80
C SER A 279 -11.80 11.60 52.89
N ASP A 280 -10.61 11.85 53.44
CA ASP A 280 -9.36 11.76 52.70
C ASP A 280 -9.07 10.34 52.20
N VAL A 281 -9.35 9.29 52.97
CA VAL A 281 -9.21 7.90 52.56
C VAL A 281 -10.12 7.56 51.37
N LEU A 282 -11.39 8.01 51.37
CA LEU A 282 -12.31 7.77 50.24
C LEU A 282 -11.82 8.43 48.96
N VAL A 283 -11.44 9.70 49.06
CA VAL A 283 -10.95 10.48 47.91
C VAL A 283 -9.61 9.94 47.43
N PHE A 284 -8.74 9.55 48.35
CA PHE A 284 -7.44 8.92 48.03
C PHE A 284 -7.63 7.64 47.24
N SER A 285 -8.58 6.77 47.64
CA SER A 285 -8.90 5.53 46.88
C SER A 285 -9.28 5.81 45.44
N THR A 286 -10.05 6.89 45.19
CA THR A 286 -10.45 7.28 43.83
C THR A 286 -9.27 7.77 43.01
N TYR A 287 -8.40 8.63 43.58
CA TYR A 287 -7.20 9.07 42.87
C TYR A 287 -6.22 7.93 42.62
N ALA A 288 -6.03 7.01 43.57
CA ALA A 288 -5.19 5.83 43.38
C ALA A 288 -5.70 4.95 42.24
N THR A 289 -7.03 4.82 42.10
CA THR A 289 -7.64 4.14 40.95
C THR A 289 -7.31 4.85 39.63
N TYR A 290 -7.38 6.18 39.57
CA TYR A 290 -6.99 6.95 38.37
C TYR A 290 -5.51 6.78 38.02
N VAL A 291 -4.61 6.71 39.01
CA VAL A 291 -3.19 6.42 38.78
C VAL A 291 -3.04 5.06 38.11
N VAL A 292 -3.64 4.01 38.66
CA VAL A 292 -3.56 2.65 38.09
C VAL A 292 -4.15 2.60 36.68
N MET A 293 -5.32 3.21 36.46
CA MET A 293 -5.94 3.28 35.13
C MET A 293 -5.07 4.00 34.11
N SER A 294 -4.39 5.06 34.51
CA SER A 294 -3.48 5.80 33.63
C SER A 294 -2.29 4.92 33.18
N PHE A 295 -1.71 4.17 34.10
CA PHE A 295 -0.66 3.20 33.74
C PHE A 295 -1.17 2.08 32.84
N MET A 296 -2.39 1.58 33.05
CA MET A 296 -3.03 0.60 32.18
C MET A 296 -3.19 1.14 30.76
N MET A 297 -3.63 2.38 30.60
CA MET A 297 -3.75 3.03 29.29
C MET A 297 -2.38 3.15 28.58
N LEU A 298 -1.33 3.53 29.33
CA LEU A 298 0.04 3.59 28.77
C LEU A 298 0.51 2.22 28.27
N VAL A 299 0.30 1.17 29.06
CA VAL A 299 0.64 -0.21 28.67
C VAL A 299 -0.05 -0.62 27.38
N MET A 300 -1.35 -0.33 27.25
CA MET A 300 -2.12 -0.65 26.04
C MET A 300 -1.55 0.03 24.80
N ILE A 301 -1.11 1.30 24.91
CA ILE A 301 -0.49 2.02 23.80
C ILE A 301 0.84 1.38 23.41
N PHE A 302 1.68 1.03 24.39
CA PHE A 302 2.97 0.38 24.14
C PHE A 302 2.82 -0.98 23.42
N MET A 303 1.71 -1.69 23.62
CA MET A 303 1.40 -2.92 22.86
C MET A 303 1.04 -2.66 21.39
N LEU A 304 0.42 -1.54 21.08
CA LEU A 304 -0.02 -1.20 19.72
C LEU A 304 1.06 -0.49 18.89
N LEU A 305 1.98 0.21 19.54
CA LEU A 305 3.00 1.03 18.89
C LEU A 305 3.93 0.26 17.94
N PRO A 306 4.41 -0.97 18.26
CA PRO A 306 5.26 -1.73 17.34
C PRO A 306 4.60 -2.07 16.01
N GLN A 307 3.30 -2.38 16.01
CA GLN A 307 2.55 -2.63 14.77
C GLN A 307 2.51 -1.39 13.86
N ALA A 308 2.22 -0.22 14.43
CA ALA A 308 2.24 1.03 13.70
C ALA A 308 3.62 1.38 13.16
N GLN A 309 4.66 1.06 13.93
CA GLN A 309 6.02 1.34 13.49
C GLN A 309 6.39 0.52 12.26
N VAL A 310 6.06 -0.79 12.23
CA VAL A 310 6.29 -1.66 11.07
C VAL A 310 5.51 -1.16 9.84
N SER A 311 4.21 -0.82 9.99
CA SER A 311 3.42 -0.26 8.91
C SER A 311 3.98 1.06 8.40
N ALA A 312 4.45 1.93 9.32
CA ALA A 312 5.08 3.20 8.97
C ALA A 312 6.42 3.03 8.23
N GLU A 313 7.22 2.05 8.61
CA GLU A 313 8.47 1.71 7.94
C GLU A 313 8.22 1.24 6.50
N ARG A 314 7.24 0.35 6.30
CA ARG A 314 6.84 -0.13 4.97
C ARG A 314 6.35 1.00 4.05
N ILE A 315 5.57 1.93 4.57
CA ILE A 315 5.10 3.09 3.81
C ILE A 315 6.27 4.03 3.47
N ASN A 316 7.16 4.30 4.45
CA ASN A 316 8.32 5.16 4.21
C ASN A 316 9.28 4.54 3.19
N GLU A 317 9.47 3.22 3.19
CA GLU A 317 10.29 2.51 2.21
C GLU A 317 9.86 2.84 0.76
N VAL A 318 8.55 2.86 0.48
CA VAL A 318 8.04 3.27 -0.82
C VAL A 318 8.23 4.76 -1.05
N LEU A 319 7.85 5.62 -0.09
CA LEU A 319 7.93 7.08 -0.24
C LEU A 319 9.35 7.64 -0.35
N GLU A 320 10.35 6.90 0.16
CA GLU A 320 11.77 7.28 0.09
C GLU A 320 12.45 6.78 -1.20
N ARG A 321 11.82 5.85 -1.93
CA ARG A 321 12.33 5.39 -3.22
C ARG A 321 12.24 6.54 -4.22
N LYS A 322 13.35 6.88 -4.83
CA LYS A 322 13.40 7.95 -5.83
C LYS A 322 13.25 7.33 -7.21
N ALA A 323 12.46 7.96 -8.07
CA ALA A 323 12.44 7.60 -9.47
C ALA A 323 13.82 7.90 -10.08
N ASN A 324 14.42 6.88 -10.71
CA ASN A 324 15.70 7.02 -11.42
C ASN A 324 15.48 7.76 -12.73
N ILE A 325 14.36 7.47 -13.40
CA ILE A 325 13.99 8.10 -14.67
C ILE A 325 13.33 9.44 -14.38
N ARG A 326 13.95 10.52 -14.86
CA ARG A 326 13.45 11.89 -14.70
C ARG A 326 13.07 12.47 -16.05
N GLU A 327 12.04 13.28 -16.05
CA GLU A 327 11.59 13.99 -17.23
C GLU A 327 12.67 14.94 -17.77
N GLY A 328 12.83 14.97 -19.09
CA GLY A 328 13.67 15.93 -19.78
C GLY A 328 12.93 17.26 -20.03
N SER A 329 13.44 18.06 -20.95
CA SER A 329 12.91 19.40 -21.21
C SER A 329 12.50 19.65 -22.67
N VAL A 330 12.76 18.71 -23.58
CA VAL A 330 12.48 18.86 -25.00
C VAL A 330 11.00 18.55 -25.28
N SER A 331 10.31 19.52 -25.86
CA SER A 331 8.90 19.41 -26.28
C SER A 331 8.69 19.48 -27.79
N GLU A 332 9.72 19.84 -28.57
CA GLU A 332 9.65 19.97 -30.03
C GLU A 332 10.84 19.27 -30.68
N CYS A 333 10.64 18.67 -31.85
CA CYS A 333 11.67 18.03 -32.67
C CYS A 333 11.53 18.40 -34.15
N LYS A 334 12.62 18.23 -34.90
CA LYS A 334 12.67 18.57 -36.33
C LYS A 334 12.29 17.40 -37.24
N GLU A 335 12.62 16.19 -36.83
CA GLU A 335 12.26 14.96 -37.52
C GLU A 335 10.95 14.41 -36.95
N HIS A 336 10.26 13.54 -37.70
CA HIS A 336 9.02 12.92 -37.29
C HIS A 336 8.98 11.45 -37.70
N GLY A 337 8.67 10.57 -36.75
CA GLY A 337 8.47 9.16 -36.98
C GLY A 337 9.77 8.38 -37.18
N THR A 338 10.93 8.86 -36.72
CA THR A 338 12.20 8.13 -36.81
C THR A 338 12.58 7.51 -35.47
N VAL A 339 13.20 6.33 -35.51
CA VAL A 339 13.78 5.66 -34.34
C VAL A 339 15.18 5.19 -34.65
N GLU A 340 16.15 5.53 -33.81
CA GLU A 340 17.55 5.16 -34.00
C GLU A 340 18.17 4.66 -32.69
N PHE A 341 18.82 3.53 -32.75
CA PHE A 341 19.65 2.96 -31.69
C PHE A 341 21.12 3.15 -32.07
N LYS A 342 21.93 3.73 -31.20
CA LYS A 342 23.38 3.97 -31.40
C LYS A 342 24.16 3.30 -30.31
N ASN A 343 24.76 2.16 -30.65
CA ASN A 343 25.61 1.34 -29.76
C ASN A 343 24.98 1.09 -28.40
N VAL A 344 23.67 0.73 -28.41
CA VAL A 344 22.87 0.59 -27.20
C VAL A 344 23.18 -0.74 -26.50
N SER A 345 23.59 -0.65 -25.25
CA SER A 345 23.65 -1.77 -24.31
C SER A 345 22.69 -1.53 -23.14
N PHE A 346 22.12 -2.59 -22.64
CA PHE A 346 21.19 -2.50 -21.50
C PHE A 346 21.36 -3.68 -20.55
N ARG A 347 21.37 -3.36 -19.26
CA ARG A 347 21.42 -4.32 -18.15
C ARG A 347 20.29 -4.03 -17.17
N TYR A 348 19.55 -5.08 -16.78
CA TYR A 348 18.56 -4.94 -15.72
C TYR A 348 19.23 -4.67 -14.37
N PRO A 349 18.58 -3.92 -13.47
CA PRO A 349 19.05 -3.75 -12.10
C PRO A 349 19.28 -5.12 -11.44
N HIS A 350 20.33 -5.21 -10.62
CA HIS A 350 20.68 -6.42 -9.87
C HIS A 350 21.10 -7.64 -10.72
N THR A 351 21.34 -7.49 -12.02
CA THR A 351 21.96 -8.50 -12.86
C THR A 351 23.42 -8.17 -13.13
N SER A 352 24.26 -9.19 -13.41
CA SER A 352 25.67 -9.02 -13.74
C SER A 352 25.93 -9.01 -15.25
N GLU A 353 24.98 -9.47 -16.04
CA GLU A 353 25.11 -9.65 -17.49
C GLU A 353 24.25 -8.66 -18.24
N ASP A 354 24.72 -8.23 -19.41
CA ASP A 354 23.94 -7.38 -20.30
C ASP A 354 22.84 -8.19 -20.98
N GLU A 355 21.62 -7.67 -20.95
CA GLU A 355 20.47 -8.22 -21.67
C GLU A 355 20.51 -7.81 -23.15
N LEU A 356 21.07 -6.63 -23.45
CA LEU A 356 21.33 -6.14 -24.80
C LEU A 356 22.75 -5.61 -24.88
N SER A 357 23.47 -5.93 -25.98
CA SER A 357 24.86 -5.55 -26.17
C SER A 357 25.04 -4.91 -27.54
N ASN A 358 25.52 -3.66 -27.57
CA ASN A 358 25.95 -2.92 -28.75
C ASN A 358 24.99 -2.95 -29.94
N ILE A 359 23.71 -2.70 -29.69
CA ILE A 359 22.64 -2.67 -30.71
C ILE A 359 22.67 -1.34 -31.46
N SER A 360 22.76 -1.39 -32.80
CA SER A 360 22.73 -0.21 -33.67
C SER A 360 21.87 -0.44 -34.89
N PHE A 361 20.83 0.38 -35.07
CA PHE A 361 19.99 0.41 -36.28
C PHE A 361 19.23 1.74 -36.36
N ARG A 362 18.71 2.06 -37.53
CA ARG A 362 17.81 3.19 -37.77
C ARG A 362 16.61 2.77 -38.59
N VAL A 363 15.44 3.29 -38.21
CA VAL A 363 14.15 3.15 -38.91
C VAL A 363 13.68 4.55 -39.28
N ASN A 364 13.29 4.73 -40.54
CA ASN A 364 12.78 6.01 -41.02
C ASN A 364 11.25 6.05 -40.96
N ARG A 365 10.70 7.25 -41.11
CA ARG A 365 9.24 7.47 -41.11
C ARG A 365 8.55 6.57 -42.14
N GLY A 366 7.48 5.92 -41.71
CA GLY A 366 6.66 5.04 -42.54
C GLY A 366 7.22 3.64 -42.75
N GLU A 367 8.52 3.38 -42.45
CA GLU A 367 9.11 2.05 -42.55
C GLU A 367 8.55 1.09 -41.49
N THR A 368 8.56 -0.18 -41.83
CA THR A 368 8.23 -1.27 -40.89
C THR A 368 9.53 -1.97 -40.47
N LEU A 369 9.89 -1.86 -39.20
CA LEU A 369 10.93 -2.66 -38.57
C LEU A 369 10.33 -3.90 -37.92
N ALA A 370 10.91 -5.05 -38.18
CA ALA A 370 10.59 -6.26 -37.42
C ALA A 370 11.77 -6.64 -36.51
N VAL A 371 11.46 -7.20 -35.35
CA VAL A 371 12.43 -7.75 -34.41
C VAL A 371 12.10 -9.21 -34.18
N ILE A 372 13.03 -10.11 -34.48
CA ILE A 372 12.87 -11.55 -34.31
C ILE A 372 14.06 -12.16 -33.56
N GLY A 373 13.86 -13.32 -32.94
CA GLY A 373 14.87 -14.08 -32.21
C GLY A 373 14.23 -15.09 -31.26
N ALA A 374 15.02 -15.94 -30.67
CA ALA A 374 14.55 -16.94 -29.70
C ALA A 374 13.89 -16.31 -28.47
N THR A 375 13.14 -17.10 -27.70
CA THR A 375 12.60 -16.64 -26.41
C THR A 375 13.76 -16.30 -25.48
N GLY A 376 13.72 -15.13 -24.84
CA GLY A 376 14.82 -14.66 -23.98
C GLY A 376 15.96 -13.97 -24.72
N SER A 377 15.83 -13.65 -26.03
CA SER A 377 16.87 -12.93 -26.79
C SER A 377 16.86 -11.40 -26.59
N GLY A 378 16.03 -10.84 -25.69
CA GLY A 378 16.01 -9.40 -25.40
C GLY A 378 15.01 -8.57 -26.23
N LYS A 379 14.10 -9.17 -27.04
CA LYS A 379 13.18 -8.44 -27.93
C LYS A 379 12.26 -7.44 -27.21
N THR A 380 11.56 -7.87 -26.17
CA THR A 380 10.71 -7.00 -25.34
C THR A 380 11.54 -5.91 -24.65
N THR A 381 12.74 -6.27 -24.20
CA THR A 381 13.68 -5.32 -23.59
C THR A 381 14.05 -4.22 -24.58
N LEU A 382 14.41 -4.59 -25.82
CA LEU A 382 14.76 -3.64 -26.88
C LEU A 382 13.64 -2.61 -27.11
N VAL A 383 12.40 -3.06 -27.33
CA VAL A 383 11.30 -2.15 -27.62
C VAL A 383 10.84 -1.36 -26.41
N SER A 384 11.10 -1.81 -25.18
CA SER A 384 10.79 -1.09 -23.95
C SER A 384 11.67 0.14 -23.70
N LEU A 385 12.82 0.23 -24.38
CA LEU A 385 13.71 1.39 -24.32
C LEU A 385 13.15 2.58 -25.13
N ILE A 386 12.31 2.34 -26.15
CA ILE A 386 11.72 3.39 -26.99
C ILE A 386 10.78 4.31 -26.18
N PRO A 387 9.78 3.79 -25.41
CA PRO A 387 8.97 4.61 -24.52
C PRO A 387 9.70 5.01 -23.23
N ARG A 388 10.98 4.68 -23.13
CA ARG A 388 11.80 4.96 -21.94
C ARG A 388 11.22 4.35 -20.66
N PHE A 389 10.74 3.10 -20.72
CA PHE A 389 10.41 2.35 -19.50
C PHE A 389 11.65 2.01 -18.69
N TYR A 390 12.80 1.98 -19.37
CA TYR A 390 14.14 1.86 -18.83
C TYR A 390 15.08 2.80 -19.60
N ASP A 391 16.13 3.26 -18.97
CA ASP A 391 17.22 3.99 -19.63
C ASP A 391 18.30 3.01 -20.10
N ALA A 392 18.82 3.17 -21.31
CA ALA A 392 19.96 2.39 -21.79
C ALA A 392 21.16 2.53 -20.83
N THR A 393 21.91 1.45 -20.60
CA THR A 393 23.12 1.49 -19.75
C THR A 393 24.26 2.19 -20.49
N GLU A 394 24.41 1.90 -21.80
CA GLU A 394 25.37 2.53 -22.69
C GLU A 394 24.71 2.84 -24.02
N GLY A 395 25.28 3.82 -24.75
CA GLY A 395 24.73 4.28 -26.02
C GLY A 395 23.52 5.19 -25.89
N GLU A 396 22.82 5.39 -27.00
CA GLU A 396 21.70 6.34 -27.11
C GLU A 396 20.54 5.74 -27.89
N VAL A 397 19.32 5.96 -27.38
CA VAL A 397 18.08 5.70 -28.10
C VAL A 397 17.50 7.04 -28.51
N LEU A 398 17.34 7.26 -29.80
CA LEU A 398 16.84 8.51 -30.36
C LEU A 398 15.45 8.26 -30.98
N VAL A 399 14.53 9.16 -30.67
CA VAL A 399 13.24 9.29 -31.35
C VAL A 399 13.24 10.66 -32.02
N ASP A 400 12.96 10.70 -33.33
CA ASP A 400 12.99 11.95 -34.11
C ASP A 400 14.32 12.75 -33.97
N GLY A 401 15.43 12.02 -33.88
CA GLY A 401 16.76 12.59 -33.74
C GLY A 401 17.10 13.14 -32.36
N VAL A 402 16.19 13.07 -31.39
CA VAL A 402 16.37 13.51 -30.01
C VAL A 402 16.47 12.30 -29.08
N ASN A 403 17.40 12.36 -28.11
CA ASN A 403 17.55 11.29 -27.14
C ASN A 403 16.28 11.18 -26.27
N VAL A 404 15.77 9.97 -26.07
CA VAL A 404 14.56 9.71 -25.26
C VAL A 404 14.67 10.25 -23.83
N ARG A 405 15.90 10.43 -23.31
CA ARG A 405 16.19 10.99 -22.00
C ARG A 405 15.89 12.49 -21.91
N ASP A 406 15.95 13.20 -23.03
CA ASP A 406 15.81 14.64 -23.08
C ASP A 406 14.36 15.09 -23.26
N TYR A 407 13.47 14.20 -23.66
CA TYR A 407 12.05 14.49 -23.85
C TYR A 407 11.30 14.72 -22.55
N THR A 408 10.26 15.60 -22.60
CA THR A 408 9.17 15.53 -21.64
C THR A 408 8.37 14.25 -21.88
N PHE A 409 7.86 13.61 -20.82
CA PHE A 409 7.11 12.36 -20.95
C PHE A 409 5.87 12.53 -21.82
N ASN A 410 5.17 13.67 -21.69
CA ASN A 410 3.98 13.96 -22.49
C ASN A 410 4.31 13.97 -23.99
N THR A 411 5.36 14.65 -24.39
CA THR A 411 5.78 14.71 -25.80
C THR A 411 6.18 13.35 -26.34
N LEU A 412 7.00 12.60 -25.61
CA LEU A 412 7.43 11.28 -26.03
C LEU A 412 6.24 10.32 -26.19
N TYR A 413 5.36 10.26 -25.18
CA TYR A 413 4.23 9.33 -25.17
C TYR A 413 3.14 9.69 -26.18
N ASN A 414 2.96 10.97 -26.54
CA ASN A 414 2.02 11.35 -27.60
C ASN A 414 2.49 10.92 -28.99
N LYS A 415 3.81 10.77 -29.19
CA LYS A 415 4.37 10.24 -30.45
C LYS A 415 4.20 8.73 -30.59
N LEU A 416 3.99 8.02 -29.50
CA LEU A 416 4.06 6.57 -29.44
C LEU A 416 2.68 5.93 -29.24
N GLY A 417 2.38 4.90 -30.02
CA GLY A 417 1.33 3.94 -29.75
C GLY A 417 1.98 2.60 -29.35
N TYR A 418 1.94 2.26 -28.06
CA TYR A 418 2.59 1.04 -27.55
C TYR A 418 1.56 -0.03 -27.24
N VAL A 419 1.70 -1.20 -27.86
CA VAL A 419 0.86 -2.37 -27.62
C VAL A 419 1.68 -3.43 -26.89
N THR A 420 1.36 -3.66 -25.64
CA THR A 420 2.06 -4.62 -24.78
C THR A 420 1.79 -6.06 -25.15
N GLN A 421 2.75 -6.95 -24.90
CA GLN A 421 2.61 -8.40 -25.11
C GLN A 421 1.36 -8.96 -24.42
N LYS A 422 1.14 -8.59 -23.16
CA LYS A 422 -0.06 -8.95 -22.40
C LYS A 422 -1.05 -7.81 -22.41
N ALA A 423 -2.15 -7.98 -23.13
CA ALA A 423 -3.22 -6.99 -23.19
C ALA A 423 -3.89 -6.79 -21.82
N VAL A 424 -3.84 -5.56 -21.30
CA VAL A 424 -4.49 -5.15 -20.05
C VAL A 424 -5.62 -4.18 -20.37
N LEU A 425 -6.83 -4.55 -19.94
CA LEU A 425 -8.02 -3.70 -20.03
C LEU A 425 -8.45 -3.27 -18.62
N PHE A 426 -8.93 -2.03 -18.53
CA PHE A 426 -9.44 -1.46 -17.29
C PHE A 426 -10.97 -1.63 -17.22
N ALA A 427 -11.50 -1.67 -16.01
CA ALA A 427 -12.94 -1.68 -15.81
C ALA A 427 -13.55 -0.36 -16.32
N GLY A 428 -14.60 -0.44 -17.13
CA GLY A 428 -15.24 0.69 -17.79
C GLY A 428 -15.88 0.25 -19.10
N SER A 429 -16.17 1.16 -20.01
CA SER A 429 -16.66 0.82 -21.35
C SER A 429 -15.51 0.45 -22.31
N ILE A 430 -15.84 -0.14 -23.45
CA ILE A 430 -14.88 -0.32 -24.56
C ILE A 430 -14.34 1.05 -25.01
N ARG A 431 -15.22 2.07 -25.13
CA ARG A 431 -14.82 3.45 -25.43
C ARG A 431 -13.77 3.98 -24.46
N ASP A 432 -13.99 3.82 -23.15
CA ASP A 432 -13.04 4.27 -22.11
C ASP A 432 -11.70 3.55 -22.23
N ASN A 433 -11.70 2.31 -22.65
CA ASN A 433 -10.49 1.53 -22.88
C ASN A 433 -9.74 1.94 -24.15
N VAL A 434 -10.42 2.32 -25.22
CA VAL A 434 -9.80 2.78 -26.45
C VAL A 434 -9.21 4.17 -26.28
N TYR A 435 -9.92 5.06 -25.61
CA TYR A 435 -9.44 6.42 -25.29
C TYR A 435 -8.80 6.53 -23.91
N PHE A 436 -8.11 5.47 -23.48
CA PHE A 436 -7.48 5.45 -22.17
C PHE A 436 -6.26 6.37 -22.10
N GLY A 437 -6.28 7.30 -21.15
CA GLY A 437 -5.20 8.23 -20.86
C GLY A 437 -5.33 9.58 -21.59
N GLU A 438 -4.39 10.47 -21.33
CA GLU A 438 -4.31 11.77 -21.99
C GLU A 438 -3.73 11.62 -23.40
N SER A 439 -4.27 12.33 -24.36
CA SER A 439 -3.82 12.37 -25.75
C SER A 439 -4.16 13.73 -26.36
N GLU A 440 -3.31 14.21 -27.24
CA GLU A 440 -3.58 15.41 -28.05
C GLU A 440 -4.68 15.14 -29.10
N THR A 441 -4.91 13.88 -29.45
CA THR A 441 -5.97 13.48 -30.37
C THR A 441 -7.34 13.52 -29.67
N PRO A 442 -8.33 14.26 -30.21
CA PRO A 442 -9.66 14.32 -29.62
C PRO A 442 -10.36 12.95 -29.58
N ALA A 443 -11.10 12.69 -28.50
CA ALA A 443 -11.89 11.47 -28.33
C ALA A 443 -13.26 11.61 -29.02
N ASP A 444 -13.30 11.47 -30.34
CA ASP A 444 -14.51 11.54 -31.16
C ASP A 444 -15.03 10.16 -31.58
N ASP A 445 -16.26 10.10 -32.08
CA ASP A 445 -16.88 8.85 -32.49
C ASP A 445 -16.34 8.30 -33.82
N GLU A 446 -15.82 9.17 -34.68
CA GLU A 446 -15.22 8.79 -35.97
C GLU A 446 -13.87 8.11 -35.75
N GLY A 447 -13.00 8.71 -34.94
CA GLY A 447 -11.70 8.11 -34.54
C GLY A 447 -11.89 6.79 -33.81
N LEU A 448 -12.90 6.69 -32.92
CA LEU A 448 -13.27 5.43 -32.28
C LEU A 448 -13.62 4.35 -33.28
N ALA A 449 -14.51 4.67 -34.22
CA ALA A 449 -14.96 3.73 -35.26
C ALA A 449 -13.77 3.26 -36.12
N GLN A 450 -12.90 4.20 -36.53
CA GLN A 450 -11.69 3.89 -37.30
C GLN A 450 -10.74 2.98 -36.52
N ALA A 451 -10.44 3.28 -35.26
CA ALA A 451 -9.56 2.48 -34.44
C ALA A 451 -10.10 1.06 -34.21
N VAL A 452 -11.41 0.94 -33.93
CA VAL A 452 -12.11 -0.33 -33.75
C VAL A 452 -12.15 -1.14 -35.05
N GLU A 453 -12.37 -0.51 -36.19
CA GLU A 453 -12.37 -1.17 -37.49
C GLU A 453 -10.97 -1.63 -37.89
N LEU A 454 -9.98 -0.76 -37.83
CA LEU A 454 -8.60 -1.06 -38.20
C LEU A 454 -7.99 -2.16 -37.32
N SER A 455 -8.29 -2.16 -36.01
CA SER A 455 -7.88 -3.22 -35.09
C SER A 455 -8.59 -4.55 -35.25
N GLN A 456 -9.52 -4.66 -36.23
CA GLN A 456 -10.39 -5.82 -36.44
C GLN A 456 -11.27 -6.13 -35.22
N ALA A 457 -11.53 -5.16 -34.36
CA ALA A 457 -12.39 -5.32 -33.18
C ALA A 457 -13.89 -5.18 -33.53
N LYS A 458 -14.23 -4.48 -34.60
CA LYS A 458 -15.61 -4.22 -35.07
C LYS A 458 -16.47 -5.49 -35.16
N GLU A 459 -15.89 -6.57 -35.66
CA GLU A 459 -16.61 -7.84 -35.84
C GLU A 459 -17.28 -8.37 -34.55
N PHE A 460 -16.60 -8.21 -33.39
CA PHE A 460 -17.19 -8.66 -32.14
C PHE A 460 -17.88 -7.53 -31.38
N VAL A 461 -17.42 -6.27 -31.52
CA VAL A 461 -18.01 -5.11 -30.83
C VAL A 461 -19.44 -4.89 -31.31
N ASP A 462 -19.71 -5.00 -32.63
CA ASP A 462 -21.04 -4.86 -33.20
C ASP A 462 -22.02 -5.96 -32.76
N LYS A 463 -21.51 -7.11 -32.29
CA LYS A 463 -22.33 -8.21 -31.75
C LYS A 463 -22.69 -8.01 -30.27
N LEU A 464 -22.08 -7.05 -29.61
CA LEU A 464 -22.37 -6.74 -28.19
C LEU A 464 -23.62 -5.86 -28.10
N PRO A 465 -24.48 -6.06 -27.07
CA PRO A 465 -25.74 -5.32 -26.95
C PRO A 465 -25.58 -3.80 -26.95
N ASP A 466 -24.50 -3.30 -26.33
CA ASP A 466 -24.23 -1.87 -26.16
C ASP A 466 -23.08 -1.38 -27.03
N GLY A 467 -22.62 -2.18 -28.02
CA GLY A 467 -21.52 -1.83 -28.90
C GLY A 467 -20.27 -1.35 -28.17
N THR A 468 -19.79 -0.16 -28.50
CA THR A 468 -18.61 0.44 -27.85
C THR A 468 -18.85 0.91 -26.41
N GLN A 469 -20.09 0.99 -25.96
CA GLN A 469 -20.45 1.28 -24.57
C GLN A 469 -20.50 0.02 -23.69
N HIS A 470 -20.33 -1.17 -24.28
CA HIS A 470 -20.34 -2.42 -23.54
C HIS A 470 -19.31 -2.44 -22.41
N HIS A 471 -19.74 -2.92 -21.24
CA HIS A 471 -18.94 -2.94 -20.03
C HIS A 471 -17.82 -3.99 -20.09
N VAL A 472 -16.58 -3.54 -19.89
CA VAL A 472 -15.39 -4.35 -19.71
C VAL A 472 -15.17 -4.56 -18.21
N ALA A 473 -15.16 -5.81 -17.77
CA ALA A 473 -14.88 -6.13 -16.37
C ALA A 473 -13.39 -5.91 -16.04
N GLN A 474 -13.06 -5.84 -14.75
CA GLN A 474 -11.69 -5.69 -14.27
C GLN A 474 -10.75 -6.71 -14.95
N MET A 475 -9.62 -6.23 -15.49
CA MET A 475 -8.64 -7.03 -16.26
C MET A 475 -9.26 -7.68 -17.52
N GLY A 476 -10.41 -7.21 -18.00
CA GLY A 476 -11.09 -7.75 -19.16
C GLY A 476 -11.51 -9.22 -18.98
N ARG A 477 -11.90 -9.65 -17.77
CA ARG A 477 -12.25 -11.07 -17.50
C ARG A 477 -13.41 -11.60 -18.32
N ASN A 478 -14.27 -10.72 -18.82
CA ASN A 478 -15.40 -11.04 -19.70
C ASN A 478 -15.04 -11.02 -21.20
N MET A 479 -13.75 -10.84 -21.55
CA MET A 479 -13.25 -10.81 -22.92
C MET A 479 -12.28 -11.97 -23.18
N SER A 480 -12.30 -12.53 -24.40
CA SER A 480 -11.31 -13.51 -24.82
C SER A 480 -9.92 -12.87 -25.02
N GLY A 481 -8.84 -13.66 -25.04
CA GLY A 481 -7.47 -13.17 -25.25
C GLY A 481 -7.34 -12.35 -26.53
N GLY A 482 -7.86 -12.85 -27.65
CA GLY A 482 -7.82 -12.14 -28.93
C GLY A 482 -8.68 -10.86 -28.95
N GLN A 483 -9.82 -10.82 -28.22
CA GLN A 483 -10.61 -9.60 -28.06
C GLN A 483 -9.85 -8.53 -27.25
N LYS A 484 -9.22 -8.93 -26.15
CA LYS A 484 -8.37 -8.02 -25.36
C LYS A 484 -7.25 -7.43 -26.20
N GLN A 485 -6.59 -8.26 -26.99
CA GLN A 485 -5.48 -7.84 -27.84
C GLN A 485 -5.95 -6.83 -28.89
N ARG A 486 -7.07 -7.12 -29.59
CA ARG A 486 -7.66 -6.20 -30.59
C ARG A 486 -8.06 -4.86 -29.97
N LEU A 487 -8.62 -4.83 -28.75
CA LEU A 487 -8.93 -3.58 -28.03
C LEU A 487 -7.66 -2.83 -27.58
N SER A 488 -6.61 -3.55 -27.21
CA SER A 488 -5.31 -2.93 -26.90
C SER A 488 -4.67 -2.30 -28.13
N ILE A 489 -4.80 -2.93 -29.28
CA ILE A 489 -4.40 -2.38 -30.58
C ILE A 489 -5.24 -1.14 -30.93
N ALA A 490 -6.58 -1.22 -30.77
CA ALA A 490 -7.47 -0.07 -30.98
C ALA A 490 -7.07 1.15 -30.13
N ARG A 491 -6.69 0.92 -28.86
CA ARG A 491 -6.18 1.97 -27.95
C ARG A 491 -4.94 2.68 -28.51
N ALA A 492 -3.99 1.92 -29.04
CA ALA A 492 -2.78 2.50 -29.62
C ALA A 492 -3.10 3.28 -30.91
N LEU A 493 -3.99 2.75 -31.76
CA LEU A 493 -4.40 3.37 -33.02
C LEU A 493 -5.23 4.65 -32.83
N ALA A 494 -6.09 4.70 -31.82
CA ALA A 494 -6.93 5.86 -31.51
C ALA A 494 -6.12 7.13 -31.18
N ARG A 495 -4.87 6.99 -30.75
CA ARG A 495 -3.95 8.11 -30.48
C ARG A 495 -3.38 8.72 -31.76
N LYS A 496 -3.52 8.07 -32.93
CA LYS A 496 -2.91 8.48 -34.22
C LYS A 496 -1.41 8.77 -34.08
N PRO A 497 -0.63 7.83 -33.53
CA PRO A 497 0.77 8.08 -33.20
C PRO A 497 1.66 8.14 -34.47
N GLU A 498 2.81 8.80 -34.35
CA GLU A 498 3.86 8.80 -35.39
C GLU A 498 4.59 7.45 -35.47
N ILE A 499 4.70 6.75 -34.32
CA ILE A 499 5.39 5.46 -34.20
C ILE A 499 4.48 4.46 -33.46
N LEU A 500 4.25 3.30 -34.06
CA LEU A 500 3.53 2.18 -33.46
C LEU A 500 4.51 1.06 -33.08
N VAL A 501 4.46 0.66 -31.82
CA VAL A 501 5.26 -0.45 -31.29
C VAL A 501 4.35 -1.59 -30.90
N PHE A 502 4.56 -2.77 -31.47
CA PHE A 502 3.82 -4.00 -31.18
C PHE A 502 4.78 -5.02 -30.52
N ASP A 503 4.64 -5.21 -29.23
CA ASP A 503 5.42 -6.20 -28.50
C ASP A 503 4.69 -7.55 -28.48
N ASP A 504 5.06 -8.45 -29.42
CA ASP A 504 4.48 -9.79 -29.64
C ASP A 504 2.94 -9.83 -29.66
N SER A 505 2.34 -8.72 -30.14
CA SER A 505 0.91 -8.47 -30.01
C SER A 505 0.06 -9.27 -31.00
N PHE A 506 0.67 -9.83 -32.04
CA PHE A 506 0.01 -10.60 -33.09
C PHE A 506 -0.13 -12.09 -32.73
N SER A 507 0.66 -12.59 -31.78
CA SER A 507 0.68 -14.01 -31.40
C SER A 507 -0.65 -14.51 -30.82
N ALA A 508 -1.43 -13.63 -30.20
CA ALA A 508 -2.74 -13.93 -29.62
C ALA A 508 -3.90 -13.89 -30.65
N LEU A 509 -3.62 -13.49 -31.90
CA LEU A 509 -4.59 -13.40 -32.98
C LEU A 509 -4.57 -14.67 -33.85
N ASP A 510 -5.75 -15.02 -34.36
CA ASP A 510 -5.82 -16.02 -35.42
C ASP A 510 -5.21 -15.51 -36.73
N TYR A 511 -4.77 -16.43 -37.58
CA TYR A 511 -4.03 -16.11 -38.79
C TYR A 511 -4.77 -15.16 -39.75
N ARG A 512 -6.09 -15.31 -39.87
CA ARG A 512 -6.92 -14.47 -40.74
C ARG A 512 -7.05 -13.05 -40.23
N THR A 513 -7.23 -12.89 -38.92
CA THR A 513 -7.31 -11.58 -38.26
C THR A 513 -5.96 -10.87 -38.30
N ASP A 514 -4.86 -11.58 -38.05
CA ASP A 514 -3.48 -11.05 -38.16
C ASP A 514 -3.20 -10.52 -39.58
N ALA A 515 -3.50 -11.30 -40.61
CA ALA A 515 -3.29 -10.91 -42.02
C ALA A 515 -4.07 -9.64 -42.38
N LYS A 516 -5.39 -9.59 -42.03
CA LYS A 516 -6.24 -8.42 -42.30
C LYS A 516 -5.76 -7.17 -41.54
N LEU A 517 -5.35 -7.33 -40.29
CA LEU A 517 -4.86 -6.22 -39.51
C LEU A 517 -3.58 -5.63 -40.13
N ARG A 518 -2.62 -6.45 -40.50
CA ARG A 518 -1.38 -6.01 -41.18
C ARG A 518 -1.67 -5.34 -42.53
N GLU A 519 -2.55 -5.90 -43.31
CA GLU A 519 -2.97 -5.29 -44.58
C GLU A 519 -3.61 -3.90 -44.34
N GLY A 520 -4.48 -3.78 -43.33
CA GLY A 520 -5.08 -2.51 -42.92
C GLY A 520 -4.07 -1.49 -42.47
N LEU A 521 -3.13 -1.90 -41.61
CA LEU A 521 -2.03 -1.05 -41.13
C LEU A 521 -1.12 -0.55 -42.26
N SER A 522 -0.81 -1.42 -43.25
CA SER A 522 -0.01 -1.05 -44.40
C SER A 522 -0.71 -0.06 -45.32
N LYS A 523 -2.04 -0.26 -45.58
CA LYS A 523 -2.81 0.58 -46.49
C LYS A 523 -3.19 1.94 -45.91
N GLN A 524 -3.50 2.03 -44.62
CA GLN A 524 -4.05 3.24 -44.01
C GLN A 524 -3.03 4.08 -43.24
N LEU A 525 -1.87 3.51 -42.83
CA LEU A 525 -0.87 4.17 -42.01
C LEU A 525 0.49 4.20 -42.72
N HIS A 526 0.52 4.83 -43.92
CA HIS A 526 1.75 4.94 -44.72
C HIS A 526 2.85 5.78 -44.03
N ASP A 527 2.42 6.85 -43.35
CA ASP A 527 3.34 7.80 -42.70
C ASP A 527 3.73 7.39 -41.28
N THR A 528 3.12 6.34 -40.73
CA THR A 528 3.37 5.86 -39.37
C THR A 528 4.47 4.77 -39.42
N THR A 529 5.50 4.95 -38.63
CA THR A 529 6.57 3.95 -38.45
C THR A 529 6.04 2.81 -37.59
N LYS A 530 6.33 1.58 -38.00
CA LYS A 530 5.84 0.38 -37.32
C LYS A 530 7.02 -0.46 -36.82
N ILE A 531 7.05 -0.75 -35.53
CA ILE A 531 8.05 -1.63 -34.92
C ILE A 531 7.32 -2.86 -34.40
N ILE A 532 7.60 -4.02 -34.98
CA ILE A 532 6.87 -5.27 -34.72
C ILE A 532 7.81 -6.31 -34.15
N VAL A 533 7.64 -6.62 -32.88
CA VAL A 533 8.23 -7.81 -32.28
C VAL A 533 7.35 -9.01 -32.63
N ALA A 534 7.93 -10.03 -33.25
CA ALA A 534 7.19 -11.23 -33.60
C ALA A 534 8.04 -12.48 -33.42
N GLN A 535 7.35 -13.60 -33.24
CA GLN A 535 7.94 -14.95 -33.19
C GLN A 535 7.71 -15.72 -34.51
N ARG A 536 6.81 -15.22 -35.36
CA ARG A 536 6.43 -15.88 -36.64
C ARG A 536 7.05 -15.15 -37.83
N ILE A 537 7.75 -15.88 -38.67
CA ILE A 537 8.32 -15.35 -39.94
C ILE A 537 7.24 -14.79 -40.83
N SER A 538 6.07 -15.47 -40.94
CA SER A 538 4.94 -15.02 -41.79
C SER A 538 4.44 -13.62 -41.40
N THR A 539 4.62 -13.19 -40.18
CA THR A 539 4.24 -11.85 -39.71
C THR A 539 5.20 -10.77 -40.19
N ILE A 540 6.47 -11.08 -40.37
CA ILE A 540 7.54 -10.10 -40.54
C ILE A 540 8.25 -10.14 -41.89
N ARG A 541 8.01 -11.14 -42.73
CA ARG A 541 8.73 -11.34 -44.00
C ARG A 541 8.65 -10.18 -44.98
N HIS A 542 7.65 -9.32 -44.83
CA HIS A 542 7.40 -8.14 -45.68
C HIS A 542 7.84 -6.83 -44.97
N ALA A 543 8.55 -6.90 -43.86
CA ALA A 543 9.10 -5.72 -43.20
C ALA A 543 10.24 -5.13 -44.05
N ASP A 544 10.35 -3.81 -44.06
CA ASP A 544 11.40 -3.08 -44.76
C ASP A 544 12.77 -3.39 -44.17
N LYS A 545 12.79 -3.65 -42.86
CA LYS A 545 14.00 -4.02 -42.12
C LYS A 545 13.67 -5.02 -41.02
N ILE A 546 14.49 -6.06 -40.88
CA ILE A 546 14.40 -7.08 -39.86
C ILE A 546 15.68 -7.06 -39.02
N VAL A 547 15.56 -6.96 -37.70
CA VAL A 547 16.64 -7.13 -36.75
C VAL A 547 16.52 -8.52 -36.13
N VAL A 548 17.57 -9.33 -36.30
CA VAL A 548 17.64 -10.67 -35.70
C VAL A 548 18.44 -10.59 -34.42
N LEU A 549 17.77 -10.88 -33.30
CA LEU A 549 18.41 -10.90 -31.98
C LEU A 549 18.76 -12.33 -31.56
N ASP A 550 19.99 -12.54 -31.18
CA ASP A 550 20.44 -13.74 -30.48
C ASP A 550 21.28 -13.36 -29.27
N ARG A 551 20.90 -13.86 -28.09
CA ARG A 551 21.58 -13.60 -26.80
C ARG A 551 21.94 -12.14 -26.54
N GLY A 552 21.00 -11.23 -26.84
CA GLY A 552 21.16 -9.80 -26.60
C GLY A 552 21.95 -9.05 -27.69
N GLU A 553 22.42 -9.71 -28.74
CA GLU A 553 23.15 -9.10 -29.86
C GLU A 553 22.34 -9.10 -31.15
N ALA A 554 22.53 -8.08 -31.99
CA ALA A 554 21.94 -8.02 -33.32
C ALA A 554 22.84 -8.80 -34.30
N VAL A 555 22.55 -10.08 -34.50
CA VAL A 555 23.35 -10.98 -35.38
C VAL A 555 23.05 -10.82 -36.85
N GLY A 556 22.00 -10.12 -37.23
CA GLY A 556 21.66 -9.81 -38.62
C GLY A 556 20.68 -8.65 -38.70
N ILE A 557 20.90 -7.77 -39.68
CA ILE A 557 20.00 -6.64 -40.00
C ILE A 557 19.87 -6.57 -41.51
N GLY A 558 18.63 -6.58 -42.03
CA GLY A 558 18.36 -6.50 -43.48
C GLY A 558 16.95 -6.91 -43.82
N THR A 559 16.65 -7.08 -45.10
CA THR A 559 15.40 -7.62 -45.61
C THR A 559 15.33 -9.14 -45.44
N HIS A 560 14.15 -9.71 -45.59
CA HIS A 560 13.97 -11.17 -45.57
C HIS A 560 14.94 -11.90 -46.51
N GLU A 561 15.04 -11.42 -47.76
CA GLU A 561 15.89 -12.05 -48.79
C GLU A 561 17.40 -11.96 -48.45
N GLU A 562 17.84 -10.83 -47.89
CA GLU A 562 19.24 -10.63 -47.47
C GLU A 562 19.58 -11.53 -46.29
N LEU A 563 18.69 -11.61 -45.29
CA LEU A 563 18.91 -12.43 -44.11
C LEU A 563 18.85 -13.93 -44.37
N MET A 564 18.01 -14.36 -45.31
CA MET A 564 18.01 -15.75 -45.79
C MET A 564 19.33 -16.17 -46.38
N LYS A 565 20.09 -15.23 -46.99
CA LYS A 565 21.40 -15.48 -47.58
C LYS A 565 22.55 -15.36 -46.57
N ASN A 566 22.47 -14.36 -45.70
CA ASN A 566 23.62 -13.88 -44.92
C ASN A 566 23.55 -14.15 -43.42
N CYS A 567 22.40 -14.61 -42.89
CA CYS A 567 22.21 -14.82 -41.44
C CYS A 567 21.76 -16.27 -41.17
N ASP A 568 22.64 -17.08 -40.60
CA ASP A 568 22.34 -18.48 -40.31
C ASP A 568 21.22 -18.62 -39.27
N VAL A 569 21.24 -17.81 -38.23
CA VAL A 569 20.19 -17.79 -37.18
C VAL A 569 18.81 -17.50 -37.80
N TYR A 570 18.71 -16.50 -38.67
CA TYR A 570 17.46 -16.19 -39.34
C TYR A 570 16.98 -17.34 -40.23
N ARG A 571 17.89 -17.93 -40.97
CA ARG A 571 17.60 -19.07 -41.87
C ARG A 571 17.11 -20.28 -41.09
N GLU A 572 17.72 -20.58 -39.96
CA GLU A 572 17.28 -21.64 -39.05
C GLU A 572 15.84 -21.41 -38.54
N ILE A 573 15.54 -20.19 -38.07
CA ILE A 573 14.19 -19.81 -37.64
C ILE A 573 13.21 -19.95 -38.80
N ALA A 574 13.55 -19.44 -39.99
CA ALA A 574 12.69 -19.46 -41.15
C ALA A 574 12.41 -20.89 -41.64
N THR A 575 13.41 -21.72 -41.74
CA THR A 575 13.27 -23.13 -42.20
C THR A 575 12.51 -23.99 -41.19
N SER A 576 12.55 -23.64 -39.90
CA SER A 576 11.76 -24.34 -38.91
C SER A 576 10.24 -24.01 -38.94
N GLN A 577 9.86 -22.87 -39.54
CA GLN A 577 8.50 -22.37 -39.54
C GLN A 577 7.78 -22.40 -40.89
N LEU A 578 8.55 -22.31 -41.99
CA LEU A 578 8.00 -22.24 -43.33
C LEU A 578 8.22 -23.56 -44.08
N SER A 579 7.24 -23.95 -44.87
CA SER A 579 7.41 -25.09 -45.77
C SER A 579 8.37 -24.77 -46.95
N ALA A 580 8.95 -25.79 -47.58
CA ALA A 580 9.85 -25.61 -48.71
C ALA A 580 9.20 -24.80 -49.89
N ALA A 581 7.88 -24.87 -50.03
CA ALA A 581 7.12 -24.09 -51.01
C ALA A 581 6.92 -22.61 -50.65
N GLU A 582 7.04 -22.26 -49.36
CA GLU A 582 6.93 -20.87 -48.85
C GLU A 582 8.31 -20.19 -48.74
N LEU A 583 9.37 -21.00 -48.80
CA LEU A 583 10.76 -20.54 -48.78
C LEU A 583 11.31 -20.25 -50.20
N ALA A 584 10.68 -20.85 -51.25
CA ALA A 584 10.97 -20.63 -52.64
C ALA A 584 10.21 -19.41 -53.19
#